data_0bd665f1d9381865e07c7510cde2b26c
#
_entry.id   0bd665f1d9381865e07c7510cde2b26c
#
_cell.length_a   1.000
_cell.length_b   1.000
_cell.length_c   1.000
_cell.angle_alpha   90.00
_cell.angle_beta   90.00
_cell.angle_gamma   90.00
#
_symmetry.space_group_name_H-M   'P 1'
#
loop_
_entity.id
_entity.type
_entity.pdbx_description
1 polymer ?
#
loop_
_entity_poly.entity_id
_entity_poly.type
_entity_poly.pdbx_seq_one_letter_code
_entity_poly.pdbx_strand_id
1 'polypeptide(L)'
;KGKSEKYILRRGSGIEGPLAIKTTDEAQIQKTVRKLGALVPEIISVSSLSEPLGDSYIMKFVEGETIARKILRDSQYKKALQKLAFECGESIAKIHQTDIAELSFLPKKTVKEQLNDLYETYTVFNQPSPVFEYTYLWLKNQNFGGIDDALVHGDFRLGNIIVSQDGLQSIIDWELAHVGNPLQDLGWICGNSWRFGNKDKVVGGFGDLKDLLDGYNSISEYQVDQETVRVWQVFGTFRWGVIC
;
A
#
# COMPACT_ATOMS: atom_id res chain seq x y z
N LYS A 1 18.87 -20.85 28.26
CA LYS A 1 18.64 -19.41 27.99
C LYS A 1 17.48 -19.32 27.03
N GLY A 2 16.28 -18.95 27.51
CA GLY A 2 15.11 -18.75 26.65
C GLY A 2 15.39 -17.62 25.67
N LYS A 3 15.03 -17.79 24.38
CA LYS A 3 15.03 -16.69 23.43
C LYS A 3 13.90 -15.74 23.84
N SER A 4 14.21 -14.48 24.08
CA SER A 4 13.21 -13.42 24.27
C SER A 4 12.53 -13.18 22.91
N GLU A 5 11.26 -13.53 22.78
CA GLU A 5 10.46 -13.19 21.61
C GLU A 5 9.84 -11.81 21.81
N LYS A 6 9.83 -11.00 20.75
CA LYS A 6 9.23 -9.67 20.75
C LYS A 6 7.91 -9.71 19.96
N TYR A 7 6.92 -8.99 20.48
CA TYR A 7 5.61 -8.88 19.87
C TYR A 7 5.18 -7.41 19.78
N ILE A 8 4.29 -7.12 18.87
CA ILE A 8 3.65 -5.81 18.70
C ILE A 8 2.15 -5.98 18.94
N LEU A 9 1.59 -5.13 19.78
CA LEU A 9 0.14 -4.96 19.92
C LEU A 9 -0.30 -3.82 18.98
N ARG A 10 -1.10 -4.16 17.98
CA ARG A 10 -1.85 -3.19 17.15
C ARG A 10 -3.24 -3.04 17.75
N ARG A 11 -3.62 -1.84 18.05
CA ARG A 11 -4.92 -1.52 18.63
C ARG A 11 -5.60 -0.44 17.80
N GLY A 12 -6.88 -0.62 17.51
CA GLY A 12 -7.70 0.37 16.83
C GLY A 12 -7.74 1.67 17.61
N SER A 13 -7.78 2.80 16.92
CA SER A 13 -7.87 4.13 17.52
C SER A 13 -9.22 4.41 18.17
N GLY A 14 -10.22 3.58 17.89
CA GLY A 14 -11.62 3.82 18.26
C GLY A 14 -12.30 4.93 17.44
N ILE A 15 -11.57 5.52 16.51
CA ILE A 15 -12.09 6.51 15.55
C ILE A 15 -12.22 5.79 14.21
N GLU A 16 -13.45 5.48 13.82
CA GLU A 16 -13.74 4.94 12.49
C GLU A 16 -13.70 6.09 11.47
N GLY A 17 -12.65 6.16 10.67
CA GLY A 17 -12.63 7.00 9.48
C GLY A 17 -13.49 6.35 8.36
N PRO A 18 -14.01 7.14 7.41
CA PRO A 18 -14.89 6.63 6.35
C PRO A 18 -14.25 5.59 5.42
N LEU A 19 -12.94 5.42 5.51
CA LEU A 19 -12.15 4.48 4.70
C LEU A 19 -11.37 3.46 5.55
N ALA A 20 -11.29 3.64 6.87
CA ALA A 20 -10.53 2.76 7.74
C ALA A 20 -11.33 1.48 8.01
N ILE A 21 -10.67 0.33 7.86
CA ILE A 21 -11.22 -0.97 8.22
C ILE A 21 -10.96 -1.27 9.70
N LYS A 22 -11.68 -2.22 10.25
CA LYS A 22 -11.47 -2.67 11.64
C LYS A 22 -10.10 -3.31 11.79
N THR A 23 -9.51 -3.15 12.97
CA THR A 23 -8.21 -3.76 13.30
C THR A 23 -8.25 -5.29 13.22
N THR A 24 -9.39 -5.91 13.57
CA THR A 24 -9.61 -7.35 13.37
C THR A 24 -9.61 -7.76 11.90
N ASP A 25 -10.10 -6.90 11.01
CA ASP A 25 -10.11 -7.13 9.55
C ASP A 25 -8.69 -7.01 8.98
N GLU A 26 -7.88 -6.04 9.46
CA GLU A 26 -6.45 -5.95 9.13
C GLU A 26 -5.73 -7.28 9.45
N ALA A 27 -6.00 -7.86 10.62
CA ALA A 27 -5.41 -9.13 11.01
C ALA A 27 -5.84 -10.28 10.10
N GLN A 28 -7.11 -10.29 9.68
CA GLN A 28 -7.62 -11.32 8.76
C GLN A 28 -6.96 -11.21 7.38
N ILE A 29 -6.81 -10.01 6.84
CA ILE A 29 -6.08 -9.78 5.58
C ILE A 29 -4.67 -10.34 5.69
N GLN A 30 -3.91 -9.95 6.73
CA GLN A 30 -2.53 -10.40 6.91
C GLN A 30 -2.42 -11.93 7.00
N LYS A 31 -3.36 -12.59 7.69
CA LYS A 31 -3.41 -14.06 7.72
C LYS A 31 -3.63 -14.66 6.34
N THR A 32 -4.51 -14.04 5.54
CA THR A 32 -4.85 -14.54 4.19
C THR A 32 -3.68 -14.34 3.22
N VAL A 33 -3.13 -13.13 3.12
CA VAL A 33 -2.01 -12.86 2.19
C VAL A 33 -0.73 -13.62 2.54
N ARG A 34 -0.52 -13.91 3.83
CA ARG A 34 0.61 -14.72 4.29
C ARG A 34 0.59 -16.14 3.73
N LYS A 35 -0.58 -16.75 3.53
CA LYS A 35 -0.72 -18.09 2.92
C LYS A 35 -0.20 -18.11 1.47
N LEU A 36 -0.24 -16.97 0.78
CA LEU A 36 0.26 -16.80 -0.59
C LEU A 36 1.75 -16.42 -0.62
N GLY A 37 2.41 -16.37 0.52
CA GLY A 37 3.83 -16.03 0.63
C GLY A 37 4.11 -14.53 0.57
N ALA A 38 3.11 -13.67 0.77
CA ALA A 38 3.34 -12.24 0.99
C ALA A 38 4.09 -12.01 2.31
N LEU A 39 5.02 -11.07 2.30
CA LEU A 39 5.83 -10.73 3.46
C LEU A 39 5.03 -9.84 4.41
N VAL A 40 4.38 -10.44 5.38
CA VAL A 40 3.62 -9.74 6.45
C VAL A 40 3.95 -10.33 7.81
N PRO A 41 3.79 -9.58 8.91
CA PRO A 41 4.01 -10.11 10.25
C PRO A 41 3.10 -11.32 10.52
N GLU A 42 3.58 -12.26 11.30
CA GLU A 42 2.76 -13.38 11.77
C GLU A 42 1.79 -12.90 12.85
N ILE A 43 0.49 -13.08 12.62
CA ILE A 43 -0.56 -12.76 13.59
C ILE A 43 -0.65 -13.89 14.62
N ILE A 44 -0.43 -13.53 15.87
CA ILE A 44 -0.43 -14.49 17.00
C ILE A 44 -1.81 -14.63 17.62
N SER A 45 -2.49 -13.50 17.86
CA SER A 45 -3.83 -13.49 18.43
C SER A 45 -4.61 -12.27 17.96
N VAL A 46 -5.91 -12.38 17.97
CA VAL A 46 -6.86 -11.31 17.64
C VAL A 46 -7.84 -11.19 18.79
N SER A 47 -8.14 -9.99 19.22
CA SER A 47 -9.08 -9.66 20.29
C SER A 47 -10.24 -8.84 19.74
N SER A 48 -11.45 -9.13 20.17
CA SER A 48 -12.67 -8.43 19.78
C SER A 48 -13.01 -7.27 20.72
N LEU A 49 -13.93 -6.40 20.30
CA LEU A 49 -14.41 -5.27 21.14
C LEU A 49 -14.96 -5.69 22.49
N SER A 50 -15.49 -6.91 22.63
CA SER A 50 -16.02 -7.46 23.88
C SER A 50 -14.95 -7.94 24.88
N GLU A 51 -13.69 -7.98 24.45
CA GLU A 51 -12.58 -8.43 25.28
C GLU A 51 -11.83 -7.25 25.92
N PRO A 52 -11.04 -7.46 26.99
CA PRO A 52 -10.37 -6.38 27.72
C PRO A 52 -9.42 -5.51 26.87
N LEU A 53 -8.84 -6.07 25.82
CA LEU A 53 -7.95 -5.34 24.91
C LEU A 53 -8.70 -4.54 23.81
N GLY A 54 -10.01 -4.80 23.66
CA GLY A 54 -10.80 -4.22 22.58
C GLY A 54 -10.39 -4.71 21.21
N ASP A 55 -10.81 -4.00 20.15
CA ASP A 55 -10.44 -4.32 18.77
C ASP A 55 -8.93 -4.19 18.56
N SER A 56 -8.24 -5.33 18.55
CA SER A 56 -6.78 -5.37 18.51
C SER A 56 -6.25 -6.72 18.02
N TYR A 57 -4.99 -6.75 17.67
CA TYR A 57 -4.26 -8.00 17.42
C TYR A 57 -2.81 -7.92 17.91
N ILE A 58 -2.24 -9.09 18.20
CA ILE A 58 -0.82 -9.24 18.51
C ILE A 58 -0.15 -9.92 17.32
N MET A 59 0.95 -9.34 16.87
CA MET A 59 1.79 -9.87 15.80
C MET A 59 3.24 -10.04 16.26
N LYS A 60 3.99 -10.90 15.59
CA LYS A 60 5.43 -11.00 15.79
C LYS A 60 6.12 -9.72 15.37
N PHE A 61 7.08 -9.30 16.17
CA PHE A 61 7.98 -8.21 15.79
C PHE A 61 8.86 -8.65 14.62
N VAL A 62 8.92 -7.82 13.58
CA VAL A 62 9.81 -7.99 12.43
C VAL A 62 10.95 -7.00 12.55
N GLU A 63 12.19 -7.48 12.50
CA GLU A 63 13.37 -6.61 12.59
C GLU A 63 13.60 -5.87 11.26
N GLY A 64 13.90 -4.57 11.36
CA GLY A 64 14.18 -3.70 10.23
C GLY A 64 13.86 -2.24 10.53
N GLU A 65 13.89 -1.43 9.51
CA GLU A 65 13.64 0.02 9.57
C GLU A 65 12.42 0.37 8.72
N THR A 66 11.63 1.32 9.18
CA THR A 66 10.47 1.87 8.45
C THR A 66 10.64 3.34 8.08
N ILE A 67 11.60 4.04 8.73
CA ILE A 67 11.82 5.46 8.49
C ILE A 67 12.47 5.65 7.12
N ALA A 68 11.68 6.08 6.14
CA ALA A 68 12.09 6.23 4.74
C ALA A 68 13.41 6.99 4.57
N ARG A 69 13.57 8.14 5.25
CA ARG A 69 14.80 8.96 5.15
C ARG A 69 16.05 8.24 5.66
N LYS A 70 15.93 7.35 6.65
CA LYS A 70 17.06 6.53 7.11
C LYS A 70 17.41 5.45 6.09
N ILE A 71 16.38 4.74 5.59
CA ILE A 71 16.55 3.69 4.57
C ILE A 71 17.27 4.27 3.34
N LEU A 72 16.84 5.45 2.87
CA LEU A 72 17.40 6.10 1.68
C LEU A 72 18.80 6.67 1.88
N ARG A 73 19.16 7.08 3.10
CA ARG A 73 20.41 7.77 3.40
C ARG A 73 21.52 6.84 3.86
N ASP A 74 21.17 5.87 4.73
CA ASP A 74 22.16 5.12 5.49
C ASP A 74 22.80 4.02 4.64
N SER A 75 24.13 3.98 4.61
CA SER A 75 24.90 3.09 3.72
C SER A 75 24.65 1.60 3.93
N GLN A 76 24.18 1.21 5.12
CA GLN A 76 23.85 -0.18 5.44
C GLN A 76 22.71 -0.75 4.57
N TYR A 77 21.82 0.09 4.03
CA TYR A 77 20.72 -0.33 3.16
C TYR A 77 21.07 -0.30 1.68
N LYS A 78 22.25 0.16 1.29
CA LYS A 78 22.64 0.34 -0.11
C LYS A 78 22.47 -0.93 -0.95
N LYS A 79 22.78 -2.10 -0.39
CA LYS A 79 22.59 -3.39 -1.07
C LYS A 79 21.10 -3.74 -1.20
N ALA A 80 20.32 -3.50 -0.14
CA ALA A 80 18.89 -3.73 -0.15
C ALA A 80 18.18 -2.87 -1.20
N LEU A 81 18.53 -1.58 -1.28
CA LEU A 81 17.92 -0.63 -2.22
C LEU A 81 18.10 -1.03 -3.70
N GLN A 82 19.16 -1.78 -4.05
CA GLN A 82 19.40 -2.23 -5.43
C GLN A 82 18.33 -3.21 -5.95
N LYS A 83 17.64 -3.92 -5.06
CA LYS A 83 16.63 -4.92 -5.42
C LYS A 83 15.25 -4.63 -4.83
N LEU A 84 15.14 -3.61 -3.98
CA LEU A 84 13.92 -3.33 -3.23
C LEU A 84 12.72 -3.05 -4.15
N ALA A 85 12.92 -2.40 -5.29
CA ALA A 85 11.84 -2.13 -6.24
C ALA A 85 11.28 -3.43 -6.84
N PHE A 86 12.15 -4.35 -7.23
CA PHE A 86 11.76 -5.66 -7.72
C PHE A 86 11.03 -6.47 -6.63
N GLU A 87 11.58 -6.53 -5.41
CA GLU A 87 10.95 -7.22 -4.27
C GLU A 87 9.58 -6.63 -3.89
N CYS A 88 9.42 -5.30 -4.02
CA CYS A 88 8.13 -4.64 -3.86
C CYS A 88 7.14 -5.09 -4.94
N GLY A 89 7.56 -5.15 -6.20
CA GLY A 89 6.75 -5.63 -7.31
C GLY A 89 6.24 -7.05 -7.08
N GLU A 90 7.13 -8.00 -6.75
CA GLU A 90 6.74 -9.37 -6.43
C GLU A 90 5.75 -9.44 -5.25
N SER A 91 5.99 -8.65 -4.21
CA SER A 91 5.16 -8.67 -3.01
C SER A 91 3.77 -8.10 -3.26
N ILE A 92 3.67 -7.02 -4.03
CA ILE A 92 2.39 -6.43 -4.47
C ILE A 92 1.61 -7.44 -5.32
N ALA A 93 2.27 -8.11 -6.28
CA ALA A 93 1.63 -9.11 -7.12
C ALA A 93 1.06 -10.29 -6.31
N LYS A 94 1.77 -10.77 -5.30
CA LYS A 94 1.27 -11.81 -4.39
C LYS A 94 0.04 -11.35 -3.60
N ILE A 95 0.01 -10.10 -3.16
CA ILE A 95 -1.15 -9.52 -2.47
C ILE A 95 -2.35 -9.51 -3.41
N HIS A 96 -2.16 -9.09 -4.65
CA HIS A 96 -3.21 -8.99 -5.66
C HIS A 96 -3.76 -10.35 -6.13
N GLN A 97 -3.05 -11.45 -5.90
CA GLN A 97 -3.54 -12.81 -6.15
C GLN A 97 -4.47 -13.35 -5.06
N THR A 98 -4.75 -12.56 -4.02
CA THR A 98 -5.65 -12.97 -2.95
C THR A 98 -7.07 -13.18 -3.48
N ASP A 99 -7.67 -14.32 -3.14
CA ASP A 99 -9.08 -14.56 -3.46
C ASP A 99 -9.96 -13.57 -2.69
N ILE A 100 -10.57 -12.64 -3.42
CA ILE A 100 -11.45 -11.62 -2.85
C ILE A 100 -12.72 -12.18 -2.21
N ALA A 101 -13.09 -13.42 -2.51
CA ALA A 101 -14.21 -14.10 -1.85
C ALA A 101 -13.95 -14.34 -0.35
N GLU A 102 -12.68 -14.51 0.05
CA GLU A 102 -12.28 -14.60 1.46
C GLU A 102 -12.34 -13.23 2.18
N LEU A 103 -12.52 -12.13 1.45
CA LEU A 103 -12.41 -10.75 1.91
C LEU A 103 -13.71 -9.95 1.72
N SER A 104 -14.87 -10.62 1.78
CA SER A 104 -16.20 -10.02 1.55
C SER A 104 -16.56 -8.91 2.56
N PHE A 105 -15.83 -8.79 3.66
CA PHE A 105 -15.98 -7.74 4.66
C PHE A 105 -15.31 -6.41 4.25
N LEU A 106 -14.46 -6.42 3.21
CA LEU A 106 -13.77 -5.22 2.76
C LEU A 106 -14.69 -4.33 1.91
N PRO A 107 -14.52 -3.00 2.02
CA PRO A 107 -15.20 -2.09 1.11
C PRO A 107 -14.73 -2.34 -0.33
N LYS A 108 -15.66 -2.28 -1.26
CA LYS A 108 -15.38 -2.33 -2.68
C LYS A 108 -15.69 -0.98 -3.30
N LYS A 109 -14.71 -0.43 -4.02
CA LYS A 109 -14.84 0.87 -4.71
C LYS A 109 -14.27 0.80 -6.11
N THR A 110 -15.09 1.18 -7.08
CA THR A 110 -14.64 1.41 -8.45
C THR A 110 -13.76 2.65 -8.52
N VAL A 111 -12.91 2.73 -9.52
CA VAL A 111 -12.08 3.92 -9.79
C VAL A 111 -12.91 5.18 -9.93
N LYS A 112 -14.07 5.06 -10.61
CA LYS A 112 -14.99 6.18 -10.81
C LYS A 112 -15.56 6.71 -9.49
N GLU A 113 -15.96 5.82 -8.60
CA GLU A 113 -16.44 6.20 -7.26
C GLU A 113 -15.33 6.87 -6.47
N GLN A 114 -14.14 6.28 -6.41
CA GLN A 114 -13.00 6.88 -5.71
C GLN A 114 -12.65 8.26 -6.25
N LEU A 115 -12.66 8.44 -7.58
CA LEU A 115 -12.35 9.73 -8.19
C LEU A 115 -13.42 10.79 -7.88
N ASN A 116 -14.70 10.39 -7.86
CA ASN A 116 -15.78 11.29 -7.49
C ASN A 116 -15.72 11.67 -6.00
N ASP A 117 -15.51 10.71 -5.10
CA ASP A 117 -15.34 10.96 -3.65
C ASP A 117 -14.20 11.95 -3.39
N LEU A 118 -13.07 11.79 -4.09
CA LEU A 118 -11.94 12.71 -3.99
C LEU A 118 -12.30 14.13 -4.48
N TYR A 119 -13.01 14.22 -5.58
CA TYR A 119 -13.42 15.50 -6.11
C TYR A 119 -14.45 16.19 -5.20
N GLU A 120 -15.40 15.47 -4.65
CA GLU A 120 -16.34 15.99 -3.64
C GLU A 120 -15.59 16.48 -2.41
N THR A 121 -14.62 15.71 -1.89
CA THR A 121 -13.77 16.14 -0.78
C THR A 121 -13.02 17.42 -1.10
N TYR A 122 -12.42 17.51 -2.29
CA TYR A 122 -11.73 18.72 -2.75
C TYR A 122 -12.65 19.94 -2.77
N THR A 123 -13.89 19.78 -3.25
CA THR A 123 -14.83 20.90 -3.35
C THR A 123 -15.26 21.45 -2.00
N VAL A 124 -15.28 20.62 -0.94
CA VAL A 124 -15.61 21.06 0.43
C VAL A 124 -14.61 22.10 0.95
N PHE A 125 -13.35 22.06 0.52
CA PHE A 125 -12.35 23.05 0.95
C PHE A 125 -12.61 24.46 0.38
N ASN A 126 -13.48 24.58 -0.63
CA ASN A 126 -13.83 25.86 -1.28
C ASN A 126 -12.61 26.71 -1.69
N GLN A 127 -11.56 26.04 -2.15
CA GLN A 127 -10.31 26.63 -2.65
C GLN A 127 -10.03 26.13 -4.06
N PRO A 128 -10.70 26.70 -5.08
CA PRO A 128 -10.57 26.24 -6.46
C PRO A 128 -9.12 26.36 -6.96
N SER A 129 -8.61 25.28 -7.50
CA SER A 129 -7.27 25.20 -8.09
C SER A 129 -7.34 24.69 -9.52
N PRO A 130 -6.89 25.45 -10.51
CA PRO A 130 -6.91 25.00 -11.91
C PRO A 130 -6.18 23.66 -12.14
N VAL A 131 -5.15 23.36 -11.34
CA VAL A 131 -4.40 22.12 -11.44
C VAL A 131 -5.26 20.94 -11.00
N PHE A 132 -6.01 21.05 -9.90
CA PHE A 132 -6.90 19.99 -9.41
C PHE A 132 -8.07 19.78 -10.38
N GLU A 133 -8.70 20.86 -10.86
CA GLU A 133 -9.79 20.79 -11.84
C GLU A 133 -9.35 20.09 -13.12
N TYR A 134 -8.21 20.51 -13.68
CA TYR A 134 -7.66 19.89 -14.89
C TYR A 134 -7.30 18.42 -14.65
N THR A 135 -6.67 18.08 -13.53
CA THR A 135 -6.27 16.72 -13.21
C THR A 135 -7.49 15.80 -13.06
N TYR A 136 -8.54 16.26 -12.38
CA TYR A 136 -9.79 15.51 -12.26
C TYR A 136 -10.42 15.23 -13.64
N LEU A 137 -10.54 16.27 -14.48
CA LEU A 137 -11.11 16.13 -15.83
C LEU A 137 -10.25 15.21 -16.71
N TRP A 138 -8.93 15.30 -16.59
CA TRP A 138 -8.01 14.43 -17.30
C TRP A 138 -8.18 12.96 -16.84
N LEU A 139 -8.18 12.70 -15.55
CA LEU A 139 -8.35 11.35 -14.98
C LEU A 139 -9.68 10.72 -15.40
N LYS A 140 -10.77 11.47 -15.46
CA LYS A 140 -12.08 10.95 -15.92
C LYS A 140 -12.05 10.35 -17.32
N ASN A 141 -11.12 10.74 -18.15
CA ASN A 141 -10.99 10.32 -19.54
C ASN A 141 -9.85 9.31 -19.76
N GLN A 142 -9.21 8.84 -18.68
CA GLN A 142 -8.12 7.87 -18.79
C GLN A 142 -8.62 6.42 -18.78
N ASN A 143 -7.83 5.56 -19.41
CA ASN A 143 -7.95 4.11 -19.23
C ASN A 143 -7.10 3.69 -18.03
N PHE A 144 -7.75 3.15 -17.02
CA PHE A 144 -7.10 2.67 -15.80
C PHE A 144 -6.63 1.21 -15.87
N GLY A 145 -6.66 0.61 -17.06
CA GLY A 145 -6.39 -0.81 -17.26
C GLY A 145 -7.62 -1.68 -16.99
N GLY A 146 -7.87 -2.63 -17.87
CA GLY A 146 -8.99 -3.58 -17.76
C GLY A 146 -8.58 -4.82 -16.96
N ILE A 147 -8.11 -4.64 -15.72
CA ILE A 147 -7.71 -5.73 -14.83
C ILE A 147 -8.83 -5.95 -13.82
N ASP A 148 -9.09 -7.22 -13.48
CA ASP A 148 -10.08 -7.58 -12.49
C ASP A 148 -9.76 -6.99 -11.11
N ASP A 149 -10.81 -6.71 -10.33
CA ASP A 149 -10.65 -6.20 -8.98
C ASP A 149 -9.91 -7.22 -8.11
N ALA A 150 -9.00 -6.72 -7.29
CA ALA A 150 -8.19 -7.50 -6.37
C ALA A 150 -8.13 -6.85 -4.98
N LEU A 151 -7.47 -7.49 -4.04
CA LEU A 151 -7.11 -6.87 -2.78
C LEU A 151 -6.07 -5.76 -3.04
N VAL A 152 -6.40 -4.54 -2.69
CA VAL A 152 -5.52 -3.36 -2.74
C VAL A 152 -5.07 -3.04 -1.31
N HIS A 153 -3.78 -2.83 -1.10
CA HIS A 153 -3.24 -2.38 0.19
C HIS A 153 -3.70 -0.94 0.52
N GLY A 154 -3.72 -0.09 -0.49
CA GLY A 154 -4.22 1.29 -0.41
C GLY A 154 -3.24 2.34 0.13
N ASP A 155 -2.14 1.92 0.81
CA ASP A 155 -1.05 2.81 1.26
C ASP A 155 0.34 2.13 1.15
N PHE A 156 0.61 1.46 0.03
CA PHE A 156 1.87 0.75 -0.20
C PHE A 156 3.01 1.74 -0.52
N ARG A 157 3.85 2.04 0.46
CA ARG A 157 4.96 3.02 0.35
C ARG A 157 6.04 2.79 1.39
N LEU A 158 7.21 3.44 1.23
CA LEU A 158 8.17 3.56 2.34
C LEU A 158 7.50 4.23 3.54
N GLY A 159 7.68 3.64 4.70
CA GLY A 159 6.96 3.94 5.93
C GLY A 159 6.06 2.77 6.33
N ASN A 160 5.42 2.11 5.34
CA ASN A 160 4.54 0.96 5.54
C ASN A 160 5.18 -0.36 5.09
N ILE A 161 6.47 -0.35 4.79
CA ILE A 161 7.30 -1.54 4.58
C ILE A 161 8.46 -1.55 5.55
N ILE A 162 8.84 -2.72 6.03
CA ILE A 162 10.01 -2.93 6.89
C ILE A 162 11.15 -3.42 6.01
N VAL A 163 12.28 -2.70 6.07
CA VAL A 163 13.46 -2.99 5.25
C VAL A 163 14.65 -3.31 6.16
N SER A 164 15.33 -4.42 5.89
CA SER A 164 16.61 -4.76 6.51
C SER A 164 17.78 -4.47 5.55
N GLN A 165 18.99 -4.81 5.96
CA GLN A 165 20.16 -4.76 5.07
C GLN A 165 20.05 -5.76 3.91
N ASP A 166 19.21 -6.78 4.06
CA ASP A 166 19.01 -7.86 3.09
C ASP A 166 17.79 -7.64 2.16
N GLY A 167 17.07 -6.52 2.29
CA GLY A 167 15.91 -6.18 1.45
C GLY A 167 14.60 -6.08 2.21
N LEU A 168 13.47 -6.25 1.50
CA LEU A 168 12.12 -6.21 2.04
C LEU A 168 11.90 -7.32 3.06
N GLN A 169 11.43 -6.96 4.25
CA GLN A 169 11.14 -7.93 5.32
C GLN A 169 9.65 -8.09 5.58
N SER A 170 8.88 -7.01 5.48
CA SER A 170 7.45 -7.08 5.78
C SER A 170 6.69 -5.88 5.26
N ILE A 171 5.39 -6.07 5.05
CA ILE A 171 4.41 -5.06 4.67
C ILE A 171 3.46 -4.91 5.86
N ILE A 172 3.19 -3.68 6.27
CA ILE A 172 2.41 -3.33 7.45
C ILE A 172 1.43 -2.21 7.14
N ASP A 173 0.52 -1.93 8.06
CA ASP A 173 -0.44 -0.81 7.99
C ASP A 173 -1.51 -0.96 6.90
N TRP A 174 -2.39 -1.93 7.14
CA TRP A 174 -3.45 -2.36 6.22
C TRP A 174 -4.77 -1.59 6.40
N GLU A 175 -4.78 -0.51 7.14
CA GLU A 175 -6.00 0.23 7.52
C GLU A 175 -6.79 0.80 6.33
N LEU A 176 -6.15 0.99 5.17
CA LEU A 176 -6.77 1.47 3.94
C LEU A 176 -7.04 0.37 2.90
N ALA A 177 -6.93 -0.90 3.31
CA ALA A 177 -7.15 -2.00 2.40
C ALA A 177 -8.60 -2.08 1.91
N HIS A 178 -8.77 -2.39 0.64
CA HIS A 178 -10.07 -2.48 0.00
C HIS A 178 -10.01 -3.40 -1.23
N VAL A 179 -11.17 -3.72 -1.78
CA VAL A 179 -11.27 -4.41 -3.07
C VAL A 179 -11.43 -3.38 -4.18
N GLY A 180 -10.55 -3.41 -5.17
CA GLY A 180 -10.55 -2.47 -6.28
C GLY A 180 -9.48 -2.79 -7.32
N ASN A 181 -9.20 -1.83 -8.21
CA ASN A 181 -8.19 -2.03 -9.24
C ASN A 181 -6.77 -2.13 -8.60
N PRO A 182 -6.06 -3.24 -8.81
CA PRO A 182 -4.76 -3.51 -8.17
C PRO A 182 -3.65 -2.54 -8.56
N LEU A 183 -3.71 -1.94 -9.75
CA LEU A 183 -2.67 -1.02 -10.23
C LEU A 183 -2.57 0.27 -9.41
N GLN A 184 -3.55 0.51 -8.53
CA GLN A 184 -3.53 1.61 -7.58
C GLN A 184 -2.30 1.56 -6.67
N ASP A 185 -1.91 0.40 -6.16
CA ASP A 185 -0.73 0.25 -5.30
C ASP A 185 0.57 0.55 -6.06
N LEU A 186 0.68 0.11 -7.33
CA LEU A 186 1.83 0.41 -8.18
C LEU A 186 1.96 1.92 -8.45
N GLY A 187 0.84 2.59 -8.73
CA GLY A 187 0.83 4.04 -8.93
C GLY A 187 1.12 4.80 -7.64
N TRP A 188 0.64 4.31 -6.50
CA TRP A 188 0.81 4.96 -5.21
C TRP A 188 2.27 5.03 -4.79
N ILE A 189 3.02 3.91 -4.80
CA ILE A 189 4.44 3.91 -4.45
C ILE A 189 5.29 4.78 -5.40
N CYS A 190 4.82 5.00 -6.63
CA CYS A 190 5.47 5.87 -7.62
C CYS A 190 5.14 7.35 -7.43
N GLY A 191 4.22 7.70 -6.55
CA GLY A 191 3.81 9.08 -6.27
C GLY A 191 4.98 9.98 -5.89
N ASN A 192 4.93 11.24 -6.35
CA ASN A 192 6.04 12.19 -6.13
C ASN A 192 6.33 12.43 -4.63
N SER A 193 5.32 12.42 -3.79
CA SER A 193 5.42 12.63 -2.34
C SER A 193 6.25 11.54 -1.64
N TRP A 194 6.28 10.34 -2.19
CA TRP A 194 7.01 9.20 -1.62
C TRP A 194 8.47 9.09 -2.07
N ARG A 195 8.96 10.04 -2.89
CA ARG A 195 10.35 10.03 -3.38
C ARG A 195 11.34 10.69 -2.45
N PHE A 196 10.88 11.37 -1.40
CA PHE A 196 11.71 12.02 -0.38
C PHE A 196 12.85 12.88 -0.93
N GLY A 197 12.63 13.52 -2.09
CA GLY A 197 13.61 14.37 -2.78
C GLY A 197 14.43 13.67 -3.88
N ASN A 198 14.41 12.35 -3.97
CA ASN A 198 15.11 11.58 -5.02
C ASN A 198 14.26 11.51 -6.30
N LYS A 199 14.18 12.60 -7.04
CA LYS A 199 13.26 12.74 -8.19
C LYS A 199 13.50 11.71 -9.29
N ASP A 200 14.75 11.29 -9.49
CA ASP A 200 15.16 10.37 -10.54
C ASP A 200 14.81 8.90 -10.21
N LYS A 201 14.52 8.60 -8.94
CA LYS A 201 14.07 7.28 -8.49
C LYS A 201 12.56 7.29 -8.27
N VAL A 202 11.83 6.88 -9.32
CA VAL A 202 10.37 6.98 -9.38
C VAL A 202 9.69 6.13 -8.31
N VAL A 203 10.22 4.95 -8.02
CA VAL A 203 9.66 4.02 -7.03
C VAL A 203 10.17 4.40 -5.64
N GLY A 204 9.34 5.05 -4.86
CA GLY A 204 9.60 5.38 -3.46
C GLY A 204 10.90 6.15 -3.18
N GLY A 205 11.51 6.76 -4.19
CA GLY A 205 12.82 7.42 -4.09
C GLY A 205 14.01 6.47 -4.06
N PHE A 206 13.82 5.17 -4.28
CA PHE A 206 14.88 4.16 -4.22
C PHE A 206 15.07 3.35 -5.50
N GLY A 207 14.05 3.20 -6.33
CA GLY A 207 14.11 2.29 -7.47
C GLY A 207 13.55 2.87 -8.76
N ASP A 208 13.76 2.13 -9.84
CA ASP A 208 13.27 2.46 -11.16
C ASP A 208 11.94 1.72 -11.44
N LEU A 209 11.06 2.34 -12.23
CA LEU A 209 9.75 1.76 -12.56
C LEU A 209 9.89 0.41 -13.27
N LYS A 210 10.93 0.26 -14.09
CA LYS A 210 11.21 -1.01 -14.76
C LYS A 210 11.39 -2.16 -13.77
N ASP A 211 12.21 -1.96 -12.73
CA ASP A 211 12.49 -3.01 -11.73
C ASP A 211 11.22 -3.39 -10.96
N LEU A 212 10.37 -2.41 -10.60
CA LEU A 212 9.07 -2.66 -9.96
C LEU A 212 8.17 -3.52 -10.86
N LEU A 213 8.10 -3.17 -12.16
CA LEU A 213 7.28 -3.90 -13.12
C LEU A 213 7.85 -5.28 -13.45
N ASP A 214 9.17 -5.43 -13.55
CA ASP A 214 9.80 -6.73 -13.75
C ASP A 214 9.44 -7.66 -12.58
N GLY A 215 9.47 -7.17 -11.34
CA GLY A 215 9.05 -7.93 -10.16
C GLY A 215 7.55 -8.26 -10.17
N TYR A 216 6.70 -7.28 -10.47
CA TYR A 216 5.25 -7.48 -10.53
C TYR A 216 4.87 -8.48 -11.61
N ASN A 217 5.33 -8.28 -12.83
CA ASN A 217 5.02 -9.10 -13.99
C ASN A 217 5.62 -10.52 -13.92
N SER A 218 6.61 -10.76 -13.04
CA SER A 218 7.15 -12.10 -12.80
C SER A 218 6.20 -13.02 -12.05
N ILE A 219 5.21 -12.43 -11.33
CA ILE A 219 4.25 -13.14 -10.48
C ILE A 219 2.82 -13.00 -11.02
N SER A 220 2.47 -11.82 -11.51
CA SER A 220 1.12 -11.48 -11.97
C SER A 220 0.75 -12.24 -13.25
N GLU A 221 -0.52 -12.62 -13.36
CA GLU A 221 -1.10 -13.15 -14.61
C GLU A 221 -1.26 -12.06 -15.68
N TYR A 222 -1.27 -10.80 -15.28
CA TYR A 222 -1.37 -9.63 -16.15
C TYR A 222 0.01 -9.05 -16.42
N GLN A 223 0.22 -8.60 -17.66
CA GLN A 223 1.41 -7.85 -18.03
C GLN A 223 1.11 -6.35 -17.97
N VAL A 224 1.68 -5.68 -16.98
CA VAL A 224 1.47 -4.25 -16.73
C VAL A 224 2.59 -3.46 -17.36
N ASP A 225 2.24 -2.40 -18.09
CA ASP A 225 3.19 -1.49 -18.71
C ASP A 225 3.38 -0.18 -17.94
N GLN A 226 4.40 0.58 -18.33
CA GLN A 226 4.74 1.83 -17.67
C GLN A 226 3.69 2.93 -17.87
N GLU A 227 2.99 2.92 -19.01
CA GLU A 227 2.01 3.96 -19.34
C GLU A 227 0.79 3.84 -18.44
N THR A 228 0.29 2.63 -18.24
CA THR A 228 -0.81 2.35 -17.32
C THR A 228 -0.47 2.76 -15.89
N VAL A 229 0.74 2.45 -15.40
CA VAL A 229 1.16 2.86 -14.04
C VAL A 229 1.27 4.37 -13.92
N ARG A 230 1.63 5.10 -14.97
CA ARG A 230 1.67 6.57 -14.96
C ARG A 230 0.30 7.20 -14.72
N VAL A 231 -0.77 6.62 -15.27
CA VAL A 231 -2.15 7.08 -15.00
C VAL A 231 -2.44 6.95 -13.51
N TRP A 232 -2.11 5.81 -12.92
CA TRP A 232 -2.29 5.57 -11.49
C TRP A 232 -1.38 6.43 -10.60
N GLN A 233 -0.19 6.76 -11.06
CA GLN A 233 0.69 7.70 -10.39
C GLN A 233 0.07 9.11 -10.32
N VAL A 234 -0.58 9.57 -11.40
CA VAL A 234 -1.32 10.84 -11.40
C VAL A 234 -2.52 10.77 -10.46
N PHE A 235 -3.29 9.66 -10.49
CA PHE A 235 -4.38 9.43 -9.56
C PHE A 235 -3.90 9.48 -8.10
N GLY A 236 -2.84 8.77 -7.76
CA GLY A 236 -2.26 8.77 -6.41
C GLY A 236 -1.76 10.15 -5.98
N THR A 237 -1.16 10.91 -6.89
CA THR A 237 -0.71 12.29 -6.62
C THR A 237 -1.89 13.22 -6.38
N PHE A 238 -2.96 13.09 -7.16
CA PHE A 238 -4.21 13.84 -6.97
C PHE A 238 -4.84 13.49 -5.62
N ARG A 239 -4.97 12.19 -5.31
CA ARG A 239 -5.47 11.71 -4.01
C ARG A 239 -4.69 12.31 -2.86
N TRP A 240 -3.35 12.26 -2.90
CA TRP A 240 -2.51 12.82 -1.85
C TRP A 240 -2.73 14.33 -1.69
N GLY A 241 -2.80 15.06 -2.80
CA GLY A 241 -3.05 16.51 -2.76
C GLY A 241 -4.41 16.90 -2.19
N VAL A 242 -5.43 16.03 -2.32
CA VAL A 242 -6.77 16.28 -1.75
C VAL A 242 -6.80 16.01 -0.24
N ILE A 243 -6.04 15.01 0.26
CA ILE A 243 -6.07 14.62 1.68
C ILE A 243 -5.04 15.36 2.55
N CYS A 244 -4.12 16.16 1.97
CA CYS A 244 -3.19 17.05 2.66
C CYS A 244 -3.77 18.42 2.93
#